data_ca589770cd0ee2718376c3d27e5613ab
#
_entry.id   ca589770cd0ee2718376c3d27e5613ab
#
_cell.length_a   1.000
_cell.length_b   1.000
_cell.length_c   1.000
_cell.angle_alpha   90.00
_cell.angle_beta   90.00
_cell.angle_gamma   90.00
#
_symmetry.space_group_name_H-M   'P 1'
#
loop_
_entity.id
_entity.type
_entity.pdbx_description
1 polymer ?
#
loop_
_entity_poly.entity_id
_entity_poly.type
_entity_poly.pdbx_seq_one_letter_code
_entity_poly.pdbx_strand_id
1 'polypeptide(L)'
;EAVLRWHSPAPKVKDYTEEYQAIVHEKAYRALQERPYIWATWLWNMFDFAVDVRNEGGVQGRNNKGLVTFDRKQKKQAFYFYKACWSKEPFVYICGERYLKHTAAPMTVKVYSNAAQVTLLLNGRKLGTVQGGPVFLFPNVVLDRPVNELMAVTDTDCRHSLIWECVAAEPEEYTLKETKCYSENVAQWFSHLIPPTDVQIRKGYLSIDDPLEEVYRYPEGYQII
;
A
#
# COMPACT_ATOMS: atom_id res chain seq x y z
N GLU A 1 2.25 4.95 1.24
CA GLU A 1 2.71 5.50 -0.05
C GLU A 1 3.61 4.51 -0.75
N ALA A 2 3.55 4.44 -2.08
CA ALA A 2 4.40 3.58 -2.88
C ALA A 2 4.76 4.21 -4.23
N VAL A 3 6.02 4.09 -4.58
CA VAL A 3 6.56 4.45 -5.90
C VAL A 3 7.02 3.15 -6.56
N LEU A 4 6.46 2.81 -7.73
CA LEU A 4 6.64 1.51 -8.38
C LEU A 4 8.07 1.16 -8.81
N ARG A 5 9.00 2.07 -8.63
CA ARG A 5 10.43 1.83 -8.85
C ARG A 5 11.07 1.05 -7.70
N TRP A 6 10.53 1.22 -6.48
CA TRP A 6 11.14 0.69 -5.27
C TRP A 6 10.52 -0.65 -4.89
N HIS A 7 11.34 -1.61 -4.58
CA HIS A 7 10.95 -2.96 -4.19
C HIS A 7 11.81 -3.47 -3.04
N SER A 8 11.26 -4.35 -2.21
CA SER A 8 12.00 -4.96 -1.11
C SER A 8 11.44 -6.33 -0.77
N PRO A 9 12.31 -7.36 -0.59
CA PRO A 9 11.92 -8.63 -0.02
C PRO A 9 11.61 -8.55 1.48
N ALA A 10 12.10 -7.48 2.15
CA ALA A 10 11.88 -7.18 3.56
C ALA A 10 11.37 -5.74 3.73
N PRO A 11 10.12 -5.46 3.33
CA PRO A 11 9.59 -4.11 3.27
C PRO A 11 9.47 -3.48 4.67
N LYS A 12 9.82 -2.20 4.77
CA LYS A 12 9.84 -1.44 6.03
C LYS A 12 9.29 -0.02 5.86
N VAL A 13 9.01 0.63 6.98
CA VAL A 13 8.52 2.01 7.02
C VAL A 13 9.44 2.95 6.25
N LYS A 14 8.85 3.79 5.39
CA LYS A 14 9.52 4.81 4.57
C LYS A 14 10.45 4.27 3.47
N ASP A 15 10.34 3.01 3.09
CA ASP A 15 11.03 2.49 1.91
C ASP A 15 10.29 2.79 0.59
N TYR A 16 9.05 3.27 0.71
CA TYR A 16 8.15 3.64 -0.39
C TYR A 16 7.86 2.50 -1.38
N THR A 17 8.03 1.26 -0.96
CA THR A 17 7.75 0.09 -1.77
C THR A 17 6.25 -0.21 -1.85
N GLU A 18 5.79 -0.80 -2.95
CA GLU A 18 4.40 -1.25 -3.04
C GLU A 18 4.13 -2.47 -2.12
N GLU A 19 5.16 -3.23 -1.78
CA GLU A 19 5.11 -4.31 -0.82
C GLU A 19 4.74 -3.79 0.58
N TYR A 20 5.38 -2.71 1.03
CA TYR A 20 5.04 -2.09 2.32
C TYR A 20 3.66 -1.43 2.30
N GLN A 21 3.32 -0.73 1.22
CA GLN A 21 1.98 -0.16 1.06
C GLN A 21 0.91 -1.24 1.20
N ALA A 22 1.07 -2.38 0.53
CA ALA A 22 0.13 -3.49 0.58
C ALA A 22 -0.03 -4.04 2.01
N ILE A 23 1.07 -4.23 2.75
CA ILE A 23 1.03 -4.67 4.17
C ILE A 23 0.20 -3.70 5.04
N VAL A 24 0.36 -2.39 4.84
CA VAL A 24 -0.41 -1.39 5.59
C VAL A 24 -1.91 -1.52 5.29
N HIS A 25 -2.28 -1.66 4.01
CA HIS A 25 -3.68 -1.83 3.62
C HIS A 25 -4.28 -3.16 4.13
N GLU A 26 -3.54 -4.27 4.06
CA GLU A 26 -3.96 -5.56 4.58
C GLU A 26 -4.26 -5.50 6.09
N LYS A 27 -3.36 -4.88 6.86
CA LYS A 27 -3.51 -4.72 8.32
C LYS A 27 -4.69 -3.80 8.65
N ALA A 28 -4.80 -2.65 7.98
CA ALA A 28 -5.89 -1.71 8.19
C ALA A 28 -7.25 -2.35 7.85
N TYR A 29 -7.34 -3.02 6.70
CA TYR A 29 -8.57 -3.70 6.30
C TYR A 29 -9.02 -4.76 7.30
N ARG A 30 -8.09 -5.61 7.77
CA ARG A 30 -8.38 -6.61 8.81
C ARG A 30 -8.91 -5.96 10.08
N ALA A 31 -8.21 -4.92 10.57
CA ALA A 31 -8.63 -4.19 11.76
C ALA A 31 -10.02 -3.56 11.60
N LEU A 32 -10.39 -3.09 10.41
CA LEU A 32 -11.72 -2.55 10.12
C LEU A 32 -12.79 -3.65 10.08
N GLN A 33 -12.50 -4.82 9.47
CA GLN A 33 -13.43 -5.94 9.40
C GLN A 33 -13.77 -6.53 10.78
N GLU A 34 -12.87 -6.43 11.73
CA GLU A 34 -13.08 -6.86 13.12
C GLU A 34 -13.99 -5.90 13.92
N ARG A 35 -14.43 -4.78 13.34
CA ARG A 35 -15.21 -3.72 13.99
C ARG A 35 -16.58 -3.51 13.33
N PRO A 36 -17.59 -4.33 13.64
CA PRO A 36 -18.89 -4.31 12.96
C PRO A 36 -19.69 -3.01 13.16
N TYR A 37 -19.28 -2.17 14.09
CA TYR A 37 -19.88 -0.84 14.29
C TYR A 37 -19.41 0.21 13.28
N ILE A 38 -18.37 -0.07 12.49
CA ILE A 38 -17.92 0.80 11.41
C ILE A 38 -18.77 0.49 10.18
N TRP A 39 -19.68 1.40 9.86
CA TRP A 39 -20.66 1.22 8.79
C TRP A 39 -20.11 1.53 7.38
N ALA A 40 -19.06 2.36 7.28
CA ALA A 40 -18.41 2.70 6.00
C ALA A 40 -16.95 3.09 6.18
N THR A 41 -16.16 2.85 5.14
CA THR A 41 -14.76 3.26 5.04
C THR A 41 -14.44 3.71 3.64
N TRP A 42 -13.55 4.68 3.51
CA TRP A 42 -13.07 5.20 2.23
C TRP A 42 -11.57 5.13 2.16
N LEU A 43 -11.06 4.68 1.01
CA LEU A 43 -9.62 4.61 0.79
C LEU A 43 -9.09 5.96 0.31
N TRP A 44 -8.00 6.40 0.90
CA TRP A 44 -7.24 7.51 0.42
C TRP A 44 -5.91 7.04 -0.14
N ASN A 45 -5.77 6.95 -1.44
CA ASN A 45 -6.62 7.43 -2.50
C ASN A 45 -6.65 6.41 -3.66
N MET A 46 -7.59 6.55 -4.62
CA MET A 46 -7.61 5.69 -5.80
C MET A 46 -6.40 5.95 -6.71
N PHE A 47 -6.01 7.20 -6.91
CA PHE A 47 -4.90 7.60 -7.77
C PHE A 47 -3.84 8.39 -7.01
N ASP A 48 -2.59 8.27 -7.43
CA ASP A 48 -1.58 9.28 -7.07
C ASP A 48 -2.02 10.63 -7.64
N PHE A 49 -1.70 11.72 -6.93
CA PHE A 49 -2.13 13.06 -7.33
C PHE A 49 -1.05 14.11 -7.07
N ALA A 50 -1.17 15.26 -7.74
CA ALA A 50 -0.21 16.35 -7.63
C ALA A 50 -0.32 17.04 -6.26
N VAL A 51 0.83 17.29 -5.64
CA VAL A 51 0.98 18.13 -4.44
C VAL A 51 2.36 18.77 -4.53
N ASP A 52 2.42 20.04 -4.89
CA ASP A 52 3.66 20.76 -5.23
C ASP A 52 4.74 20.74 -4.15
N VAL A 53 4.33 20.83 -2.89
CA VAL A 53 5.23 20.88 -1.72
C VAL A 53 5.79 19.51 -1.31
N ARG A 54 5.30 18.40 -1.88
CA ARG A 54 5.75 17.06 -1.50
C ARG A 54 6.97 16.62 -2.30
N ASN A 55 7.91 15.99 -1.58
CA ASN A 55 9.06 15.31 -2.16
C ASN A 55 9.30 14.02 -1.37
N GLU A 56 8.52 13.00 -1.68
CA GLU A 56 8.50 11.72 -0.96
C GLU A 56 8.76 10.54 -1.91
N GLY A 57 9.53 9.55 -1.46
CA GLY A 57 9.87 8.39 -2.28
C GLY A 57 10.71 8.70 -3.52
N GLY A 58 11.43 9.85 -3.52
CA GLY A 58 12.22 10.30 -4.67
C GLY A 58 11.39 10.89 -5.82
N VAL A 59 10.12 11.26 -5.58
CA VAL A 59 9.23 11.87 -6.57
C VAL A 59 8.71 13.20 -6.05
N GLN A 60 9.17 14.30 -6.65
CA GLN A 60 8.73 15.64 -6.27
C GLN A 60 7.34 15.96 -6.82
N GLY A 61 6.59 16.78 -6.09
CA GLY A 61 5.30 17.32 -6.52
C GLY A 61 4.18 16.28 -6.55
N ARG A 62 4.30 15.17 -5.80
CA ARG A 62 3.34 14.07 -5.87
C ARG A 62 3.04 13.44 -4.51
N ASN A 63 1.76 13.12 -4.31
CA ASN A 63 1.30 12.20 -3.28
C ASN A 63 1.18 10.80 -3.87
N ASN A 64 1.91 9.83 -3.31
CA ASN A 64 2.01 8.47 -3.82
C ASN A 64 1.14 7.47 -3.03
N LYS A 65 0.05 7.91 -2.39
CA LYS A 65 -0.89 7.05 -1.64
C LYS A 65 -1.88 6.31 -2.53
N GLY A 66 -1.94 6.63 -3.82
CA GLY A 66 -2.85 6.00 -4.76
C GLY A 66 -2.69 4.48 -4.82
N LEU A 67 -3.79 3.78 -5.10
CA LEU A 67 -3.79 2.37 -5.49
C LEU A 67 -3.38 2.19 -6.95
N VAL A 68 -3.46 3.26 -7.73
CA VAL A 68 -3.11 3.34 -9.15
C VAL A 68 -2.18 4.54 -9.33
N THR A 69 -1.24 4.44 -10.27
CA THR A 69 -0.26 5.49 -10.55
C THR A 69 -0.89 6.79 -11.03
N PHE A 70 -0.12 7.88 -10.95
CA PHE A 70 -0.53 9.22 -11.35
C PHE A 70 -1.03 9.29 -12.81
N ASP A 71 -0.39 8.58 -13.72
CA ASP A 71 -0.77 8.46 -15.13
C ASP A 71 -1.95 7.51 -15.39
N ARG A 72 -2.47 6.87 -14.35
CA ARG A 72 -3.57 5.89 -14.33
C ARG A 72 -3.29 4.59 -15.09
N LYS A 73 -2.05 4.34 -15.47
CA LYS A 73 -1.71 3.18 -16.30
C LYS A 73 -1.44 1.92 -15.51
N GLN A 74 -0.90 2.04 -14.29
CA GLN A 74 -0.45 0.90 -13.51
C GLN A 74 -1.18 0.79 -12.18
N LYS A 75 -1.67 -0.40 -11.87
CA LYS A 75 -2.27 -0.77 -10.60
C LYS A 75 -1.17 -1.27 -9.67
N LYS A 76 -1.14 -0.76 -8.44
CA LYS A 76 -0.19 -1.20 -7.40
C LYS A 76 -0.70 -2.48 -6.71
N GLN A 77 0.15 -3.17 -5.97
CA GLN A 77 -0.23 -4.41 -5.27
C GLN A 77 -1.48 -4.23 -4.37
N ALA A 78 -1.58 -3.11 -3.67
CA ALA A 78 -2.74 -2.81 -2.82
C ALA A 78 -4.06 -2.74 -3.59
N PHE A 79 -4.06 -2.37 -4.89
CA PHE A 79 -5.25 -2.45 -5.74
C PHE A 79 -5.74 -3.90 -5.87
N TYR A 80 -4.82 -4.83 -6.12
CA TYR A 80 -5.17 -6.25 -6.29
C TYR A 80 -5.61 -6.89 -4.97
N PHE A 81 -5.09 -6.42 -3.83
CA PHE A 81 -5.60 -6.80 -2.52
C PHE A 81 -7.09 -6.46 -2.37
N TYR A 82 -7.49 -5.21 -2.68
CA TYR A 82 -8.91 -4.83 -2.62
C TYR A 82 -9.75 -5.52 -3.69
N LYS A 83 -9.20 -5.79 -4.86
CA LYS A 83 -9.87 -6.63 -5.85
C LYS A 83 -10.15 -8.02 -5.30
N ALA A 84 -9.21 -8.62 -4.57
CA ALA A 84 -9.43 -9.90 -3.90
C ALA A 84 -10.52 -9.86 -2.83
N CYS A 85 -10.65 -8.73 -2.11
CA CYS A 85 -11.65 -8.57 -1.07
C CYS A 85 -13.07 -8.33 -1.61
N TRP A 86 -13.20 -7.62 -2.76
CA TRP A 86 -14.47 -7.04 -3.17
C TRP A 86 -15.00 -7.53 -4.51
N SER A 87 -14.15 -8.05 -5.41
CA SER A 87 -14.59 -8.55 -6.71
C SER A 87 -15.29 -9.89 -6.59
N LYS A 88 -16.35 -10.06 -7.39
CA LYS A 88 -17.00 -11.36 -7.61
C LYS A 88 -16.44 -12.11 -8.81
N GLU A 89 -15.73 -11.41 -9.68
CA GLU A 89 -15.08 -12.03 -10.84
C GLU A 89 -13.86 -12.83 -10.37
N PRO A 90 -13.76 -14.13 -10.72
CA PRO A 90 -12.62 -14.94 -10.36
C PRO A 90 -11.31 -14.33 -10.86
N PHE A 91 -10.32 -14.21 -9.99
CA PHE A 91 -8.99 -13.76 -10.39
C PHE A 91 -7.91 -14.28 -9.44
N VAL A 92 -6.67 -14.23 -9.92
CA VAL A 92 -5.47 -14.52 -9.13
C VAL A 92 -4.35 -13.57 -9.55
N TYR A 93 -3.53 -13.14 -8.59
CA TYR A 93 -2.42 -12.21 -8.84
C TYR A 93 -1.24 -12.55 -7.94
N ILE A 94 -0.10 -12.91 -8.53
CA ILE A 94 1.18 -13.08 -7.82
C ILE A 94 1.75 -11.69 -7.57
N CYS A 95 2.01 -11.35 -6.30
CA CYS A 95 2.66 -10.11 -5.93
C CYS A 95 4.11 -10.08 -6.41
N GLY A 96 4.65 -8.86 -6.66
CA GLY A 96 6.00 -8.71 -7.17
C GLY A 96 6.11 -8.78 -8.69
N GLU A 97 5.01 -8.51 -9.43
CA GLU A 97 4.98 -8.48 -10.90
C GLU A 97 6.09 -7.60 -11.52
N ARG A 98 6.51 -6.55 -10.82
CA ARG A 98 7.56 -5.62 -11.26
C ARG A 98 8.92 -5.86 -10.62
N TYR A 99 8.97 -6.67 -9.57
CA TYR A 99 10.17 -7.07 -8.88
C TYR A 99 10.61 -8.45 -9.39
N LEU A 100 11.29 -8.45 -10.54
CA LEU A 100 11.54 -9.68 -11.30
C LEU A 100 12.88 -10.34 -10.97
N LYS A 101 13.80 -9.65 -10.31
CA LYS A 101 15.13 -10.16 -9.97
C LYS A 101 15.21 -10.47 -8.48
N HIS A 102 15.45 -11.71 -8.16
CA HIS A 102 15.50 -12.22 -6.79
C HIS A 102 16.78 -13.06 -6.59
N THR A 103 17.25 -13.12 -5.35
CA THR A 103 18.34 -14.05 -5.01
C THR A 103 17.81 -15.47 -4.82
N ALA A 104 18.71 -16.44 -4.70
CA ALA A 104 18.37 -17.83 -4.36
C ALA A 104 18.00 -18.01 -2.87
N ALA A 105 17.95 -16.95 -2.06
CA ALA A 105 17.55 -17.04 -0.67
C ALA A 105 16.08 -17.47 -0.55
N PRO A 106 15.71 -18.28 0.46
CA PRO A 106 14.31 -18.62 0.70
C PRO A 106 13.45 -17.35 0.91
N MET A 107 12.35 -17.24 0.18
CA MET A 107 11.44 -16.11 0.25
C MET A 107 10.00 -16.55 0.42
N THR A 108 9.13 -15.63 0.84
CA THR A 108 7.68 -15.85 0.86
C THR A 108 7.06 -15.24 -0.37
N VAL A 109 6.45 -16.07 -1.21
CA VAL A 109 5.62 -15.61 -2.34
C VAL A 109 4.23 -15.31 -1.84
N LYS A 110 3.75 -14.09 -2.09
CA LYS A 110 2.40 -13.64 -1.76
C LYS A 110 1.53 -13.65 -3.01
N VAL A 111 0.31 -14.15 -2.87
CA VAL A 111 -0.69 -14.18 -3.94
C VAL A 111 -1.99 -13.59 -3.42
N TYR A 112 -2.64 -12.73 -4.20
CA TYR A 112 -3.99 -12.24 -3.95
C TYR A 112 -4.99 -12.96 -4.85
N SER A 113 -6.08 -13.42 -4.26
CA SER A 113 -7.17 -14.06 -5.01
C SER A 113 -8.47 -14.00 -4.20
N ASN A 114 -9.59 -14.00 -4.88
CA ASN A 114 -10.91 -14.21 -4.30
C ASN A 114 -11.39 -15.69 -4.36
N ALA A 115 -10.52 -16.59 -4.77
CA ALA A 115 -10.77 -18.03 -4.78
C ALA A 115 -10.66 -18.62 -3.37
N ALA A 116 -11.26 -19.80 -3.15
CA ALA A 116 -11.15 -20.51 -1.89
C ALA A 116 -9.78 -21.20 -1.72
N GLN A 117 -9.09 -21.46 -2.81
CA GLN A 117 -7.84 -22.18 -2.81
C GLN A 117 -6.91 -21.70 -3.94
N VAL A 118 -5.62 -21.60 -3.64
CA VAL A 118 -4.57 -21.30 -4.63
C VAL A 118 -3.47 -22.34 -4.55
N THR A 119 -3.04 -22.84 -5.69
CA THR A 119 -1.85 -23.69 -5.86
C THR A 119 -0.74 -22.88 -6.51
N LEU A 120 0.46 -22.91 -5.95
CA LEU A 120 1.65 -22.29 -6.53
C LEU A 120 2.54 -23.36 -7.15
N LEU A 121 3.00 -23.08 -8.37
CA LEU A 121 3.97 -23.91 -9.11
C LEU A 121 5.22 -23.09 -9.40
N LEU A 122 6.37 -23.75 -9.37
CA LEU A 122 7.66 -23.23 -9.80
C LEU A 122 8.21 -24.15 -10.89
N ASN A 123 8.46 -23.61 -12.07
CA ASN A 123 8.97 -24.39 -13.22
C ASN A 123 8.13 -25.66 -13.53
N GLY A 124 6.80 -25.54 -13.38
CA GLY A 124 5.86 -26.65 -13.56
C GLY A 124 5.74 -27.59 -12.34
N ARG A 125 6.62 -27.48 -11.34
CA ARG A 125 6.58 -28.30 -10.11
C ARG A 125 5.68 -27.63 -9.07
N LYS A 126 4.69 -28.38 -8.57
CA LYS A 126 3.83 -27.92 -7.47
C LYS A 126 4.64 -27.69 -6.20
N LEU A 127 4.60 -26.48 -5.65
CA LEU A 127 5.21 -26.12 -4.36
C LEU A 127 4.25 -26.35 -3.19
N GLY A 128 2.96 -26.07 -3.39
CA GLY A 128 1.96 -26.24 -2.35
C GLY A 128 0.60 -25.71 -2.78
N THR A 129 -0.39 -25.97 -1.93
CA THR A 129 -1.74 -25.46 -2.04
C THR A 129 -2.14 -24.86 -0.72
N VAL A 130 -2.63 -23.61 -0.74
CA VAL A 130 -3.08 -22.87 0.43
C VAL A 130 -4.58 -22.60 0.28
N GLN A 131 -5.32 -22.79 1.36
CA GLN A 131 -6.75 -22.47 1.46
C GLN A 131 -6.96 -21.20 2.24
N GLY A 132 -8.06 -20.50 1.99
CA GLY A 132 -8.44 -19.26 2.67
C GLY A 132 -8.59 -18.10 1.69
N GLY A 133 -8.03 -16.97 1.97
CA GLY A 133 -8.07 -15.75 1.15
C GLY A 133 -8.37 -14.53 2.02
N PRO A 134 -8.26 -13.32 1.48
CA PRO A 134 -7.83 -12.95 0.12
C PRO A 134 -6.31 -12.94 -0.09
N VAL A 135 -5.52 -13.28 0.94
CA VAL A 135 -4.05 -13.29 0.94
C VAL A 135 -3.54 -14.72 1.14
N PHE A 136 -2.82 -15.23 0.16
CA PHE A 136 -2.22 -16.56 0.20
C PHE A 136 -0.71 -16.43 0.28
N LEU A 137 -0.09 -17.06 1.28
CA LEU A 137 1.35 -16.99 1.52
C LEU A 137 1.99 -18.37 1.28
N PHE A 138 3.03 -18.39 0.47
CA PHE A 138 3.84 -19.58 0.18
C PHE A 138 5.26 -19.33 0.71
N PRO A 139 5.57 -19.78 1.94
CA PRO A 139 6.89 -19.58 2.53
C PRO A 139 7.94 -20.51 1.92
N ASN A 140 9.21 -20.16 2.12
CA ASN A 140 10.36 -20.97 1.75
C ASN A 140 10.44 -21.32 0.25
N VAL A 141 9.98 -20.43 -0.62
CA VAL A 141 10.19 -20.58 -2.06
C VAL A 141 11.64 -20.22 -2.38
N VAL A 142 12.32 -21.14 -3.08
CA VAL A 142 13.72 -20.99 -3.50
C VAL A 142 13.77 -21.15 -5.01
N LEU A 143 14.37 -20.17 -5.69
CA LEU A 143 14.60 -20.25 -7.14
C LEU A 143 15.71 -21.25 -7.42
N ASP A 144 15.44 -22.21 -8.30
CA ASP A 144 16.32 -23.34 -8.61
C ASP A 144 16.97 -23.28 -10.00
N ARG A 145 16.69 -22.20 -10.76
CA ARG A 145 17.23 -21.95 -12.10
C ARG A 145 17.61 -20.47 -12.26
N PRO A 146 18.46 -20.13 -13.25
CA PRO A 146 18.72 -18.74 -13.60
C PRO A 146 17.45 -17.98 -14.00
N VAL A 147 16.50 -18.64 -14.69
CA VAL A 147 15.20 -18.12 -15.07
C VAL A 147 14.13 -19.09 -14.59
N ASN A 148 13.15 -18.57 -13.87
CA ASN A 148 12.12 -19.36 -13.21
C ASN A 148 10.74 -18.87 -13.59
N GLU A 149 9.84 -19.79 -13.92
CA GLU A 149 8.43 -19.50 -14.08
C GLU A 149 7.69 -19.80 -12.77
N LEU A 150 7.05 -18.78 -12.20
CA LEU A 150 6.06 -18.94 -11.14
C LEU A 150 4.67 -18.92 -11.76
N MET A 151 3.82 -19.87 -11.35
CA MET A 151 2.43 -19.90 -11.77
C MET A 151 1.52 -20.13 -10.56
N ALA A 152 0.55 -19.26 -10.37
CA ALA A 152 -0.53 -19.45 -9.41
C ALA A 152 -1.79 -19.91 -10.14
N VAL A 153 -2.44 -20.94 -9.62
CA VAL A 153 -3.66 -21.53 -10.20
C VAL A 153 -4.70 -21.65 -9.09
N THR A 154 -5.91 -21.20 -9.36
CA THR A 154 -7.06 -21.31 -8.42
C THR A 154 -7.85 -22.60 -8.64
N ASP A 155 -8.75 -22.90 -7.73
CA ASP A 155 -9.76 -23.96 -7.84
C ASP A 155 -10.77 -23.71 -8.98
N THR A 156 -10.89 -22.48 -9.45
CA THR A 156 -11.70 -22.07 -10.61
C THR A 156 -10.90 -22.00 -11.92
N ASP A 157 -9.68 -22.54 -11.96
CA ASP A 157 -8.75 -22.55 -13.09
C ASP A 157 -8.31 -21.15 -13.58
N CYS A 158 -8.46 -20.10 -12.77
CA CYS A 158 -7.79 -18.84 -13.02
C CYS A 158 -6.29 -19.00 -12.84
N ARG A 159 -5.50 -18.38 -13.72
CA ARG A 159 -4.04 -18.50 -13.73
C ARG A 159 -3.38 -17.14 -13.84
N HIS A 160 -2.25 -17.01 -13.16
CA HIS A 160 -1.32 -15.89 -13.32
C HIS A 160 0.09 -16.42 -13.26
N SER A 161 0.95 -16.00 -14.18
CA SER A 161 2.36 -16.42 -14.21
C SER A 161 3.29 -15.24 -14.31
N LEU A 162 4.46 -15.37 -13.70
CA LEU A 162 5.57 -14.44 -13.75
C LEU A 162 6.85 -15.17 -14.09
N ILE A 163 7.74 -14.47 -14.77
CA ILE A 163 9.11 -14.94 -15.00
C ILE A 163 10.03 -14.16 -14.07
N TRP A 164 10.73 -14.89 -13.20
CA TRP A 164 11.71 -14.33 -12.27
C TRP A 164 13.12 -14.77 -12.64
N GLU A 165 14.05 -13.82 -12.56
CA GLU A 165 15.48 -14.07 -12.74
C GLU A 165 16.13 -14.31 -11.38
N CYS A 166 16.97 -15.34 -11.28
CA CYS A 166 17.80 -15.59 -10.12
C CYS A 166 19.13 -14.84 -10.28
N VAL A 167 19.40 -13.90 -9.38
CA VAL A 167 20.61 -13.06 -9.39
C VAL A 167 21.45 -13.30 -8.15
N ALA A 168 22.74 -12.97 -8.22
CA ALA A 168 23.68 -13.19 -7.12
C ALA A 168 23.42 -12.24 -5.92
N ALA A 169 22.93 -11.04 -6.17
CA ALA A 169 22.62 -10.04 -5.15
C ALA A 169 21.36 -9.23 -5.55
N GLU A 170 20.64 -8.73 -4.55
CA GLU A 170 19.49 -7.85 -4.78
C GLU A 170 19.91 -6.60 -5.55
N PRO A 171 19.17 -6.20 -6.60
CA PRO A 171 19.50 -5.02 -7.38
C PRO A 171 19.41 -3.74 -6.54
N GLU A 172 20.51 -3.00 -6.45
CA GLU A 172 20.53 -1.70 -5.73
C GLU A 172 19.54 -0.68 -6.32
N GLU A 173 19.20 -0.81 -7.59
CA GLU A 173 18.27 0.06 -8.30
C GLU A 173 16.85 0.02 -7.77
N TYR A 174 16.50 -1.04 -7.01
CA TYR A 174 15.18 -1.20 -6.36
C TYR A 174 15.11 -0.53 -4.98
N THR A 175 16.24 -0.12 -4.43
CA THR A 175 16.28 0.48 -3.10
C THR A 175 16.34 2.00 -3.20
N LEU A 176 15.40 2.69 -2.53
CA LEU A 176 15.47 4.13 -2.36
C LEU A 176 16.70 4.47 -1.53
N LYS A 177 17.70 5.08 -2.15
CA LYS A 177 18.82 5.70 -1.43
C LYS A 177 18.27 6.93 -0.72
N GLU A 178 18.50 7.06 0.59
CA GLU A 178 17.96 8.14 1.41
C GLU A 178 18.23 9.51 0.75
N THR A 179 17.21 10.02 0.11
CA THR A 179 17.07 11.45 -0.09
C THR A 179 16.60 11.99 1.25
N LYS A 180 17.16 13.13 1.70
CA LYS A 180 16.62 13.82 2.88
C LYS A 180 15.13 14.04 2.64
N CYS A 181 14.32 13.10 3.12
CA CYS A 181 12.87 13.24 3.04
C CYS A 181 12.52 14.42 3.93
N TYR A 182 12.02 15.47 3.35
CA TYR A 182 11.40 16.58 4.08
C TYR A 182 10.12 16.14 4.80
N SER A 183 10.11 14.91 5.33
CA SER A 183 8.98 14.37 6.09
C SER A 183 8.76 15.12 7.42
N GLU A 184 9.73 15.91 7.86
CA GLU A 184 9.53 16.81 8.99
C GLU A 184 8.48 17.89 8.70
N ASN A 185 8.28 18.26 7.43
CA ASN A 185 7.27 19.25 7.04
C ASN A 185 5.86 18.69 6.89
N VAL A 186 5.69 17.37 6.78
CA VAL A 186 4.34 16.78 6.62
C VAL A 186 3.55 16.83 7.92
N ALA A 187 4.21 16.74 9.07
CA ALA A 187 3.58 16.94 10.38
C ALA A 187 3.12 18.39 10.61
N GLN A 188 3.66 19.32 9.83
CA GLN A 188 3.36 20.74 9.90
C GLN A 188 2.56 21.24 8.71
N TRP A 189 1.84 20.36 8.04
CA TRP A 189 1.07 20.70 6.85
C TRP A 189 0.14 21.91 7.03
N PHE A 190 -0.38 22.08 8.24
CA PHE A 190 -1.19 23.25 8.59
C PHE A 190 -0.38 24.44 9.09
N SER A 191 0.83 24.23 9.61
CA SER A 191 1.63 25.33 10.17
C SER A 191 2.28 26.24 9.13
N HIS A 192 2.43 25.78 7.87
CA HIS A 192 2.96 26.61 6.78
C HIS A 192 1.86 27.37 6.01
N LEU A 193 0.61 26.92 6.12
CA LEU A 193 -0.53 27.55 5.45
C LEU A 193 -1.17 28.64 6.31
N ILE A 194 -0.87 28.65 7.61
CA ILE A 194 -1.29 29.71 8.51
C ILE A 194 -0.01 30.47 8.87
N PRO A 195 0.29 31.60 8.21
CA PRO A 195 1.25 32.52 8.79
C PRO A 195 0.79 32.77 10.22
N PRO A 196 1.72 32.97 11.20
CA PRO A 196 1.35 33.43 12.52
C PRO A 196 0.75 34.81 12.31
N THR A 197 -0.52 34.86 11.97
CA THR A 197 -1.29 36.06 12.03
C THR A 197 -1.52 36.27 13.50
N ASP A 198 -1.17 37.47 13.98
CA ASP A 198 -1.76 38.02 15.17
C ASP A 198 -3.28 38.08 14.93
N VAL A 199 -3.91 36.87 15.02
CA VAL A 199 -5.37 36.80 15.03
C VAL A 199 -5.75 37.42 16.36
N GLN A 200 -6.06 38.71 16.33
CA GLN A 200 -6.69 39.37 17.46
C GLN A 200 -8.03 38.64 17.65
N ILE A 201 -8.06 37.71 18.59
CA ILE A 201 -9.30 37.07 19.01
C ILE A 201 -10.21 38.15 19.49
N ARG A 202 -11.24 38.46 18.70
CA ARG A 202 -12.23 39.47 19.09
C ARG A 202 -13.03 38.89 20.26
N LYS A 203 -13.03 39.61 21.39
CA LYS A 203 -13.78 39.22 22.58
C LYS A 203 -15.24 38.96 22.18
N GLY A 204 -15.75 37.76 22.46
CA GLY A 204 -17.13 37.35 22.13
C GLY A 204 -17.29 36.59 20.81
N TYR A 205 -16.18 36.16 20.15
CA TYR A 205 -16.20 35.28 18.99
C TYR A 205 -15.41 34.03 19.29
N LEU A 206 -15.86 32.91 18.76
CA LEU A 206 -15.12 31.63 18.79
C LEU A 206 -14.13 31.59 17.64
N SER A 207 -12.94 31.06 17.91
CA SER A 207 -11.89 30.79 16.92
C SER A 207 -11.81 29.28 16.65
N ILE A 208 -11.35 28.89 15.47
CA ILE A 208 -11.01 27.48 15.14
C ILE A 208 -9.89 26.93 16.03
N ASP A 209 -9.13 27.80 16.68
CA ASP A 209 -8.04 27.45 17.59
C ASP A 209 -8.50 27.35 19.04
N ASP A 210 -9.76 27.68 19.34
CA ASP A 210 -10.28 27.56 20.69
C ASP A 210 -10.43 26.08 21.08
N PRO A 211 -10.06 25.69 22.32
CA PRO A 211 -10.33 24.36 22.82
C PRO A 211 -11.83 24.02 22.74
N LEU A 212 -12.16 22.79 22.40
CA LEU A 212 -13.56 22.32 22.32
C LEU A 212 -14.34 22.61 23.63
N GLU A 213 -13.67 22.58 24.78
CA GLU A 213 -14.26 22.94 26.07
C GLU A 213 -14.77 24.40 26.13
N GLU A 214 -14.11 25.32 25.44
CA GLU A 214 -14.58 26.70 25.33
C GLU A 214 -15.74 26.84 24.36
N VAL A 215 -15.69 26.11 23.24
CA VAL A 215 -16.79 26.05 22.26
C VAL A 215 -18.08 25.57 22.92
N TYR A 216 -17.99 24.54 23.78
CA TYR A 216 -19.13 23.98 24.51
C TYR A 216 -19.71 24.91 25.60
N ARG A 217 -19.02 25.94 26.01
CA ARG A 217 -19.53 26.94 26.98
C ARG A 217 -20.56 27.89 26.36
N TYR A 218 -20.63 27.95 25.04
CA TYR A 218 -21.58 28.77 24.31
C TYR A 218 -22.76 27.92 23.83
N PRO A 219 -24.02 28.27 24.21
CA PRO A 219 -25.21 27.49 23.84
C PRO A 219 -25.35 27.26 22.33
N GLU A 220 -24.92 28.25 21.55
CA GLU A 220 -24.98 28.22 20.09
C GLU A 220 -23.85 27.35 19.48
N GLY A 221 -22.73 27.16 20.18
CA GLY A 221 -21.64 26.26 19.76
C GLY A 221 -22.06 24.80 19.70
N TYR A 222 -23.05 24.42 20.49
CA TYR A 222 -23.62 23.05 20.50
C TYR A 222 -24.43 22.70 19.24
N GLN A 223 -24.84 23.70 18.46
CA GLN A 223 -25.65 23.50 17.26
C GLN A 223 -24.79 23.43 15.97
N ILE A 224 -23.47 23.64 16.08
CA ILE A 224 -22.55 23.67 14.92
C ILE A 224 -21.75 22.35 14.80
N ILE A 225 -21.75 21.50 15.80
CA ILE A 225 -21.11 20.18 15.83
C ILE A 225 -22.19 19.10 15.79
#